data_d25aed85bb0675bfcd3a2e67f5b01604
#
_entry.id   d25aed85bb0675bfcd3a2e67f5b01604
#
_cell.length_a   1.000
_cell.length_b   1.000
_cell.length_c   1.000
_cell.angle_alpha   90.00
_cell.angle_beta   90.00
_cell.angle_gamma   90.00
#
_symmetry.space_group_name_H-M   'P 1'
#
loop_
_entity.id
_entity.type
_entity.pdbx_description
1 polymer ?
#
loop_
_entity_poly.entity_id
_entity_poly.type
_entity_poly.pdbx_seq_one_letter_code
_entity_poly.pdbx_strand_id
1 'polypeptide(L)'
;MNITIFGATGRVGSRILDEAVARGHRVTAVTRSGTSADSVDSVTWIAGDARRHRDVRRLSRGQDVVISATSGPRTGGDELAITARALLVGVAETLARLIVVGGAGPLIVPDSDGRLVVDDPRFVPESIRGVAEACVDQLDVLRENSTVDWTYFSPSAELTAGRRTRRFRTGTDQLIVDSDGTSRISLEDVAVAVMDEAEQPRHLRAVLTAGYSQLVQRPRVVGPANLRRAEVTS
;
A
#
# COMPACT_ATOMS: atom_id res chain seq x y z
N MET A 1 8.17 4.92 -16.79
CA MET A 1 9.05 5.23 -15.64
C MET A 1 10.06 4.12 -15.45
N ASN A 2 11.18 4.43 -14.79
CA ASN A 2 12.14 3.45 -14.29
C ASN A 2 11.82 3.20 -12.82
N ILE A 3 11.55 1.94 -12.44
CA ILE A 3 11.07 1.58 -11.11
C ILE A 3 11.97 0.50 -10.51
N THR A 4 12.45 0.72 -9.29
CA THR A 4 13.10 -0.35 -8.53
C THR A 4 12.11 -0.96 -7.54
N ILE A 5 11.99 -2.30 -7.52
CA ILE A 5 11.12 -3.03 -6.60
C ILE A 5 11.96 -3.97 -5.73
N PHE A 6 12.08 -3.64 -4.45
CA PHE A 6 12.62 -4.55 -3.44
C PHE A 6 11.54 -5.52 -2.98
N GLY A 7 11.88 -6.80 -2.86
CA GLY A 7 10.91 -7.85 -2.55
C GLY A 7 10.07 -8.30 -3.74
N ALA A 8 10.59 -8.17 -4.96
CA ALA A 8 9.89 -8.43 -6.23
C ALA A 8 9.35 -9.87 -6.37
N THR A 9 9.89 -10.85 -5.65
CA THR A 9 9.40 -12.25 -5.63
C THR A 9 8.39 -12.54 -4.52
N GLY A 10 8.10 -11.54 -3.67
CA GLY A 10 7.10 -11.67 -2.59
C GLY A 10 5.66 -11.69 -3.12
N ARG A 11 4.71 -12.06 -2.25
CA ARG A 11 3.27 -12.12 -2.61
C ARG A 11 2.74 -10.80 -3.18
N VAL A 12 3.10 -9.68 -2.58
CA VAL A 12 2.70 -8.34 -3.04
C VAL A 12 3.65 -7.85 -4.14
N GLY A 13 4.96 -7.99 -3.94
CA GLY A 13 5.96 -7.48 -4.85
C GLY A 13 5.86 -8.06 -6.26
N SER A 14 5.52 -9.35 -6.40
CA SER A 14 5.32 -9.95 -7.73
C SER A 14 4.13 -9.36 -8.47
N ARG A 15 3.01 -9.04 -7.78
CA ARG A 15 1.84 -8.39 -8.40
C ARG A 15 2.14 -6.95 -8.80
N ILE A 16 2.93 -6.23 -7.99
CA ILE A 16 3.39 -4.88 -8.34
C ILE A 16 4.32 -4.94 -9.56
N LEU A 17 5.21 -5.92 -9.62
CA LEU A 17 6.06 -6.17 -10.80
C LEU A 17 5.22 -6.42 -12.05
N ASP A 18 4.27 -7.36 -11.98
CA ASP A 18 3.40 -7.71 -13.10
C ASP A 18 2.59 -6.49 -13.58
N GLU A 19 2.04 -5.70 -12.63
CA GLU A 19 1.28 -4.48 -12.94
C GLU A 19 2.16 -3.40 -13.58
N ALA A 20 3.39 -3.20 -13.08
CA ALA A 20 4.34 -2.24 -13.62
C ALA A 20 4.74 -2.59 -15.07
N VAL A 21 5.01 -3.87 -15.32
CA VAL A 21 5.32 -4.37 -16.67
C VAL A 21 4.12 -4.20 -17.60
N ALA A 22 2.91 -4.57 -17.15
CA ALA A 22 1.68 -4.42 -17.94
C ALA A 22 1.37 -2.96 -18.30
N ARG A 23 1.86 -2.00 -17.50
CA ARG A 23 1.77 -0.54 -17.79
C ARG A 23 2.94 0.00 -18.63
N GLY A 24 3.86 -0.85 -19.06
CA GLY A 24 5.00 -0.46 -19.92
C GLY A 24 6.14 0.22 -19.18
N HIS A 25 6.30 -0.01 -17.88
CA HIS A 25 7.43 0.52 -17.12
C HIS A 25 8.66 -0.38 -17.25
N ARG A 26 9.86 0.21 -17.05
CA ARG A 26 11.10 -0.53 -16.91
C ARG A 26 11.33 -0.82 -15.44
N VAL A 27 11.53 -2.10 -15.10
CA VAL A 27 11.61 -2.52 -13.71
C VAL A 27 12.98 -3.12 -13.39
N THR A 28 13.60 -2.62 -12.34
CA THR A 28 14.70 -3.26 -11.63
C THR A 28 14.12 -4.09 -10.48
N ALA A 29 13.99 -5.39 -10.71
CA ALA A 29 13.47 -6.32 -9.72
C ALA A 29 14.58 -6.79 -8.79
N VAL A 30 14.49 -6.46 -7.50
CA VAL A 30 15.55 -6.74 -6.53
C VAL A 30 15.17 -7.92 -5.66
N THR A 31 16.03 -8.93 -5.66
CA THR A 31 15.98 -10.09 -4.77
C THR A 31 17.31 -10.30 -4.07
N ARG A 32 17.33 -11.10 -3.02
CA ARG A 32 18.61 -11.40 -2.33
C ARG A 32 19.58 -12.19 -3.20
N SER A 33 19.10 -13.01 -4.11
CA SER A 33 19.91 -13.82 -5.02
C SER A 33 20.21 -13.15 -6.38
N GLY A 34 19.41 -12.17 -6.78
CA GLY A 34 19.52 -11.53 -8.09
C GLY A 34 18.98 -12.35 -9.26
N THR A 35 18.31 -13.46 -8.97
CA THR A 35 17.82 -14.37 -10.00
C THR A 35 16.31 -14.50 -10.00
N SER A 36 15.73 -14.66 -11.19
CA SER A 36 14.36 -15.15 -11.41
C SER A 36 14.40 -16.22 -12.49
N ALA A 37 13.38 -17.07 -12.51
CA ALA A 37 13.19 -18.08 -13.55
C ALA A 37 12.74 -17.49 -14.89
N ASP A 38 12.09 -16.31 -14.86
CA ASP A 38 11.48 -15.69 -16.03
C ASP A 38 12.30 -14.47 -16.49
N SER A 39 12.61 -14.41 -17.80
CA SER A 39 13.21 -13.24 -18.43
C SER A 39 12.13 -12.47 -19.22
N VAL A 40 11.92 -11.23 -18.86
CA VAL A 40 11.07 -10.28 -19.60
C VAL A 40 11.93 -9.08 -19.96
N ASP A 41 11.93 -8.64 -21.19
CA ASP A 41 12.82 -7.58 -21.70
C ASP A 41 12.76 -6.27 -20.92
N SER A 42 11.61 -5.97 -20.28
CA SER A 42 11.42 -4.77 -19.46
C SER A 42 11.85 -4.95 -17.99
N VAL A 43 12.33 -6.14 -17.60
CA VAL A 43 12.68 -6.47 -16.21
C VAL A 43 14.14 -6.85 -16.10
N THR A 44 14.87 -6.12 -15.27
CA THR A 44 16.25 -6.45 -14.92
C THR A 44 16.30 -6.99 -13.49
N TRP A 45 16.74 -8.24 -13.32
CA TRP A 45 16.88 -8.87 -12.01
C TRP A 45 18.26 -8.60 -11.42
N ILE A 46 18.31 -8.07 -10.21
CA ILE A 46 19.55 -7.67 -9.55
C ILE A 46 19.57 -8.14 -8.09
N ALA A 47 20.75 -8.61 -7.63
CA ALA A 47 20.96 -8.91 -6.22
C ALA A 47 21.04 -7.62 -5.38
N GLY A 48 20.31 -7.60 -4.25
CA GLY A 48 20.36 -6.49 -3.29
C GLY A 48 19.54 -6.77 -2.03
N ASP A 49 19.89 -6.06 -0.98
CA ASP A 49 19.22 -6.15 0.33
C ASP A 49 18.69 -4.75 0.72
N ALA A 50 17.38 -4.63 0.89
CA ALA A 50 16.71 -3.39 1.30
C ALA A 50 17.16 -2.89 2.69
N ARG A 51 17.75 -3.76 3.52
CA ARG A 51 18.33 -3.42 4.84
C ARG A 51 19.71 -2.75 4.74
N ARG A 52 20.31 -2.74 3.54
CA ARG A 52 21.62 -2.16 3.28
C ARG A 52 21.48 -0.87 2.49
N HIS A 53 21.60 0.28 3.16
CA HIS A 53 21.48 1.59 2.50
C HIS A 53 22.40 1.76 1.28
N ARG A 54 23.55 1.10 1.24
CA ARG A 54 24.45 1.10 0.06
C ARG A 54 23.84 0.42 -1.16
N ASP A 55 23.13 -0.70 -0.95
CA ASP A 55 22.40 -1.38 -2.03
C ASP A 55 21.22 -0.53 -2.48
N VAL A 56 20.46 0.02 -1.52
CA VAL A 56 19.34 0.92 -1.81
C VAL A 56 19.82 2.09 -2.65
N ARG A 57 20.86 2.82 -2.22
CA ARG A 57 21.42 3.95 -2.97
C ARG A 57 21.84 3.56 -4.39
N ARG A 58 22.58 2.46 -4.53
CA ARG A 58 23.05 1.97 -5.82
C ARG A 58 21.89 1.67 -6.78
N LEU A 59 20.84 1.03 -6.26
CA LEU A 59 19.69 0.56 -7.05
C LEU A 59 18.60 1.63 -7.25
N SER A 60 18.68 2.76 -6.52
CA SER A 60 17.77 3.90 -6.67
C SER A 60 18.27 4.96 -7.65
N ARG A 61 19.56 4.91 -8.04
CA ARG A 61 20.13 5.89 -8.98
C ARG A 61 19.47 5.80 -10.36
N GLY A 62 18.97 6.93 -10.86
CA GLY A 62 18.31 7.01 -12.17
C GLY A 62 16.93 6.35 -12.21
N GLN A 63 16.37 6.06 -11.05
CA GLN A 63 15.00 5.59 -10.92
C GLN A 63 14.06 6.75 -10.64
N ASP A 64 12.83 6.66 -11.11
CA ASP A 64 11.76 7.60 -10.79
C ASP A 64 11.13 7.28 -9.43
N VAL A 65 10.93 5.96 -9.17
CA VAL A 65 10.30 5.45 -7.96
C VAL A 65 11.02 4.21 -7.46
N VAL A 66 11.17 4.12 -6.15
CA VAL A 66 11.61 2.92 -5.41
C VAL A 66 10.42 2.39 -4.63
N ILE A 67 10.07 1.13 -4.85
CA ILE A 67 9.00 0.45 -4.15
C ILE A 67 9.60 -0.64 -3.27
N SER A 68 9.27 -0.63 -1.99
CA SER A 68 9.61 -1.70 -1.06
C SER A 68 8.36 -2.50 -0.73
N ALA A 69 8.31 -3.75 -1.18
CA ALA A 69 7.32 -4.75 -0.82
C ALA A 69 7.97 -5.90 -0.02
N THR A 70 8.91 -5.55 0.84
CA THR A 70 9.61 -6.50 1.70
C THR A 70 8.75 -6.85 2.91
N SER A 71 8.88 -8.06 3.42
CA SER A 71 8.24 -8.53 4.65
C SER A 71 9.28 -8.85 5.71
N GLY A 72 8.93 -8.63 6.97
CA GLY A 72 9.69 -9.08 8.13
C GLY A 72 9.34 -10.54 8.53
N PRO A 73 9.95 -11.03 9.62
CA PRO A 73 9.60 -12.31 10.22
C PRO A 73 8.13 -12.33 10.67
N ARG A 74 7.52 -13.50 10.64
CA ARG A 74 6.13 -13.68 11.13
C ARG A 74 5.96 -13.42 12.62
N THR A 75 7.05 -13.47 13.37
CA THR A 75 7.08 -13.20 14.82
C THR A 75 7.16 -11.72 15.18
N GLY A 76 7.25 -10.82 14.17
CA GLY A 76 7.52 -9.41 14.40
C GLY A 76 9.00 -9.11 14.62
N GLY A 77 9.29 -7.98 15.23
CA GLY A 77 10.63 -7.48 15.51
C GLY A 77 10.97 -6.23 14.71
N ASP A 78 12.20 -5.75 14.83
CA ASP A 78 12.66 -4.45 14.33
C ASP A 78 13.12 -4.45 12.85
N GLU A 79 13.05 -5.59 12.17
CA GLU A 79 13.56 -5.72 10.79
C GLU A 79 12.87 -4.76 9.80
N LEU A 80 11.57 -4.50 9.97
CA LEU A 80 10.85 -3.55 9.11
C LEU A 80 11.29 -2.11 9.37
N ALA A 81 11.51 -1.74 10.63
CA ALA A 81 12.02 -0.43 11.01
C ALA A 81 13.47 -0.23 10.52
N ILE A 82 14.33 -1.25 10.65
CA ILE A 82 15.70 -1.24 10.09
C ILE A 82 15.65 -1.05 8.57
N THR A 83 14.78 -1.78 7.90
CA THR A 83 14.60 -1.66 6.45
C THR A 83 14.14 -0.25 6.05
N ALA A 84 13.17 0.32 6.77
CA ALA A 84 12.69 1.68 6.51
C ALA A 84 13.82 2.72 6.66
N ARG A 85 14.64 2.63 7.71
CA ARG A 85 15.82 3.52 7.89
C ARG A 85 16.81 3.39 6.73
N ALA A 86 17.12 2.16 6.31
CA ALA A 86 18.04 1.91 5.20
C ALA A 86 17.50 2.43 3.86
N LEU A 87 16.20 2.30 3.62
CA LEU A 87 15.52 2.84 2.45
C LEU A 87 15.58 4.37 2.43
N LEU A 88 15.23 5.02 3.53
CA LEU A 88 15.29 6.48 3.66
C LEU A 88 16.68 7.02 3.40
N VAL A 89 17.71 6.44 4.06
CA VAL A 89 19.12 6.86 3.88
C VAL A 89 19.58 6.63 2.44
N GLY A 90 19.24 5.49 1.85
CA GLY A 90 19.67 5.18 0.48
C GLY A 90 19.00 6.00 -0.59
N VAL A 91 17.70 6.33 -0.42
CA VAL A 91 16.92 7.12 -1.37
C VAL A 91 17.22 8.62 -1.24
N ALA A 92 17.52 9.11 -0.04
CA ALA A 92 17.79 10.54 0.20
C ALA A 92 18.92 11.13 -0.67
N GLU A 93 19.85 10.29 -1.14
CA GLU A 93 20.95 10.71 -2.02
C GLU A 93 20.57 10.62 -3.53
N THR A 94 19.29 10.40 -3.82
CA THR A 94 18.77 10.26 -5.19
C THR A 94 17.55 11.18 -5.40
N LEU A 95 17.05 11.24 -6.62
CA LEU A 95 15.81 11.97 -6.92
C LEU A 95 14.57 11.06 -6.92
N ALA A 96 14.73 9.79 -6.58
CA ALA A 96 13.65 8.82 -6.61
C ALA A 96 12.67 9.06 -5.44
N ARG A 97 11.38 8.85 -5.70
CA ARG A 97 10.38 8.75 -4.63
C ARG A 97 10.43 7.36 -3.99
N LEU A 98 9.96 7.25 -2.76
CA LEU A 98 9.88 6.00 -2.03
C LEU A 98 8.42 5.62 -1.76
N ILE A 99 8.02 4.41 -2.14
CA ILE A 99 6.76 3.81 -1.70
C ILE A 99 7.09 2.57 -0.86
N VAL A 100 6.60 2.54 0.37
CA VAL A 100 6.78 1.40 1.28
C VAL A 100 5.43 0.71 1.47
N VAL A 101 5.35 -0.54 1.10
CA VAL A 101 4.16 -1.36 1.36
C VAL A 101 4.32 -2.02 2.72
N GLY A 102 3.46 -1.65 3.64
CA GLY A 102 3.40 -2.18 4.99
C GLY A 102 2.18 -3.07 5.23
N GLY A 103 1.60 -2.96 6.41
CA GLY A 103 0.39 -3.66 6.82
C GLY A 103 -0.68 -2.72 7.39
N ALA A 104 -1.83 -3.28 7.77
CA ALA A 104 -2.96 -2.50 8.29
C ALA A 104 -2.75 -1.99 9.73
N GLY A 105 -1.79 -2.54 10.49
CA GLY A 105 -1.59 -2.26 11.91
C GLY A 105 -1.66 -0.79 12.32
N PRO A 106 -1.01 0.15 11.60
CA PRO A 106 -1.01 1.57 11.97
C PRO A 106 -2.27 2.35 11.58
N LEU A 107 -3.24 1.75 10.88
CA LEU A 107 -4.49 2.43 10.55
C LEU A 107 -5.40 2.58 11.79
N ILE A 108 -6.23 3.60 11.77
CA ILE A 108 -7.25 3.84 12.79
C ILE A 108 -8.51 3.05 12.43
N VAL A 109 -9.06 2.33 13.40
CA VAL A 109 -10.35 1.65 13.25
C VAL A 109 -11.47 2.70 13.16
N PRO A 110 -12.36 2.67 12.15
CA PRO A 110 -13.49 3.58 12.08
C PRO A 110 -14.37 3.55 13.34
N ASP A 111 -14.95 4.68 13.70
CA ASP A 111 -15.86 4.83 14.84
C ASP A 111 -15.29 4.35 16.19
N SER A 112 -13.97 4.53 16.39
CA SER A 112 -13.26 4.04 17.56
C SER A 112 -12.42 5.16 18.17
N ASP A 113 -12.65 5.99 18.95
CA ASP A 113 -11.82 7.00 19.64
C ASP A 113 -10.29 6.92 19.36
N GLY A 114 -9.91 6.72 18.08
CA GLY A 114 -8.51 6.66 17.64
C GLY A 114 -7.80 5.32 17.87
N ARG A 115 -8.50 4.22 18.14
CA ARG A 115 -7.88 2.89 18.30
C ARG A 115 -7.17 2.46 17.01
N LEU A 116 -5.95 2.00 17.14
CA LEU A 116 -5.22 1.42 16.02
C LEU A 116 -5.71 0.00 15.70
N VAL A 117 -5.56 -0.39 14.45
CA VAL A 117 -5.91 -1.74 13.98
C VAL A 117 -5.11 -2.81 14.69
N VAL A 118 -3.83 -2.54 15.04
CA VAL A 118 -2.97 -3.46 15.81
C VAL A 118 -3.56 -3.82 17.18
N ASP A 119 -4.40 -2.96 17.76
CA ASP A 119 -5.02 -3.15 19.08
C ASP A 119 -6.45 -3.69 18.99
N ASP A 120 -6.92 -4.01 17.80
CA ASP A 120 -8.27 -4.54 17.62
C ASP A 120 -8.23 -6.03 17.19
N PRO A 121 -8.63 -6.95 18.07
CA PRO A 121 -8.56 -8.39 17.80
C PRO A 121 -9.48 -8.86 16.66
N ARG A 122 -10.43 -8.03 16.25
CA ARG A 122 -11.27 -8.32 15.07
C ARG A 122 -10.44 -8.35 13.79
N PHE A 123 -9.40 -7.51 13.69
CA PHE A 123 -8.56 -7.36 12.52
C PHE A 123 -7.17 -7.97 12.69
N VAL A 124 -6.65 -8.00 13.93
CA VAL A 124 -5.31 -8.50 14.26
C VAL A 124 -5.42 -9.56 15.36
N PRO A 125 -5.60 -10.85 14.98
CA PRO A 125 -5.47 -11.95 15.92
C PRO A 125 -4.08 -11.98 16.59
N GLU A 126 -4.00 -12.49 17.82
CA GLU A 126 -2.76 -12.58 18.61
C GLU A 126 -1.59 -13.20 17.83
N SER A 127 -1.87 -14.20 16.99
CA SER A 127 -0.85 -14.90 16.18
C SER A 127 -0.09 -14.04 15.18
N ILE A 128 -0.63 -12.86 14.83
CA ILE A 128 0.00 -11.91 13.88
C ILE A 128 0.24 -10.53 14.51
N ARG A 129 -0.01 -10.38 15.81
CA ARG A 129 0.13 -9.10 16.51
C ARG A 129 1.53 -8.52 16.35
N GLY A 130 2.58 -9.33 16.57
CA GLY A 130 3.95 -8.87 16.42
C GLY A 130 4.29 -8.34 15.01
N VAL A 131 3.69 -8.93 13.97
CA VAL A 131 3.85 -8.40 12.59
C VAL A 131 3.13 -7.05 12.44
N ALA A 132 1.96 -6.89 13.03
CA ALA A 132 1.21 -5.64 12.97
C ALA A 132 1.93 -4.51 13.74
N GLU A 133 2.52 -4.83 14.91
CA GLU A 133 3.37 -3.91 15.68
C GLU A 133 4.59 -3.47 14.87
N ALA A 134 5.30 -4.41 14.23
CA ALA A 134 6.43 -4.08 13.37
C ALA A 134 6.05 -3.14 12.19
N CYS A 135 4.80 -3.21 11.70
CA CYS A 135 4.30 -2.27 10.69
C CYS A 135 4.04 -0.86 11.26
N VAL A 136 3.65 -0.75 12.54
CA VAL A 136 3.55 0.53 13.24
C VAL A 136 4.93 1.16 13.37
N ASP A 137 5.90 0.41 13.89
CA ASP A 137 7.29 0.87 14.05
C ASP A 137 7.91 1.30 12.71
N GLN A 138 7.59 0.57 11.63
CA GLN A 138 8.03 0.92 10.28
C GLN A 138 7.50 2.27 9.82
N LEU A 139 6.22 2.54 10.05
CA LEU A 139 5.62 3.83 9.69
C LEU A 139 6.16 4.97 10.54
N ASP A 140 6.40 4.74 11.83
CA ASP A 140 6.94 5.77 12.72
C ASP A 140 8.34 6.22 12.29
N VAL A 141 9.18 5.28 11.86
CA VAL A 141 10.48 5.60 11.23
C VAL A 141 10.32 6.50 9.99
N LEU A 142 9.31 6.25 9.16
CA LEU A 142 9.05 7.09 7.99
C LEU A 142 8.57 8.49 8.39
N ARG A 143 7.70 8.59 9.40
CA ARG A 143 7.15 9.87 9.91
C ARG A 143 8.23 10.79 10.47
N GLU A 144 9.29 10.25 11.06
CA GLU A 144 10.44 11.02 11.54
C GLU A 144 11.25 11.67 10.40
N ASN A 145 11.07 11.23 9.16
CA ASN A 145 11.82 11.74 8.01
C ASN A 145 11.07 12.83 7.25
N SER A 146 11.69 13.99 7.08
CA SER A 146 11.12 15.14 6.38
C SER A 146 11.76 15.44 5.02
N THR A 147 12.79 14.68 4.62
CA THR A 147 13.61 14.99 3.44
C THR A 147 13.27 14.12 2.23
N VAL A 148 12.83 12.88 2.44
CA VAL A 148 12.44 11.96 1.37
C VAL A 148 10.96 12.09 1.10
N ASP A 149 10.57 12.14 -0.16
CA ASP A 149 9.16 12.05 -0.56
C ASP A 149 8.73 10.58 -0.52
N TRP A 150 8.22 10.16 0.63
CA TRP A 150 7.74 8.81 0.86
C TRP A 150 6.20 8.73 0.85
N THR A 151 5.69 7.56 0.45
CA THR A 151 4.31 7.13 0.67
C THR A 151 4.32 5.80 1.40
N TYR A 152 3.57 5.67 2.49
CA TYR A 152 3.35 4.39 3.15
C TYR A 152 2.01 3.81 2.71
N PHE A 153 2.07 2.72 1.95
CA PHE A 153 0.85 2.01 1.56
C PHE A 153 0.46 1.02 2.67
N SER A 154 -0.62 1.34 3.37
CA SER A 154 -1.20 0.53 4.43
C SER A 154 -2.46 -0.15 3.90
N PRO A 155 -2.42 -1.42 3.51
CA PRO A 155 -3.56 -2.11 2.90
C PRO A 155 -4.67 -2.40 3.90
N SER A 156 -5.81 -2.91 3.40
CA SER A 156 -6.85 -3.54 4.22
C SER A 156 -6.29 -4.67 5.08
N ALA A 157 -7.00 -5.01 6.17
CA ALA A 157 -6.56 -6.03 7.14
C ALA A 157 -6.41 -7.43 6.50
N GLU A 158 -7.28 -7.76 5.54
CA GLU A 158 -7.21 -9.03 4.82
C GLU A 158 -6.68 -8.83 3.40
N LEU A 159 -5.55 -9.50 3.11
CA LEU A 159 -4.91 -9.55 1.79
C LEU A 159 -4.98 -10.97 1.23
N THR A 160 -5.71 -11.16 0.15
CA THR A 160 -5.85 -12.44 -0.53
C THR A 160 -5.54 -12.31 -2.02
N ALA A 161 -5.07 -13.39 -2.64
CA ALA A 161 -5.05 -13.45 -4.10
C ALA A 161 -6.48 -13.37 -4.62
N GLY A 162 -6.70 -12.64 -5.72
CA GLY A 162 -8.04 -12.40 -6.22
C GLY A 162 -8.06 -11.87 -7.63
N ARG A 163 -9.06 -11.09 -7.95
CA ARG A 163 -9.22 -10.47 -9.28
C ARG A 163 -8.67 -9.04 -9.27
N ARG A 164 -8.04 -8.64 -10.35
CA ARG A 164 -7.70 -7.25 -10.66
C ARG A 164 -8.96 -6.52 -11.11
N THR A 165 -9.66 -5.90 -10.17
CA THR A 165 -10.96 -5.27 -10.45
C THR A 165 -10.84 -3.78 -10.77
N ARG A 166 -9.84 -3.10 -10.25
CA ARG A 166 -9.69 -1.63 -10.25
C ARG A 166 -10.88 -0.92 -9.59
N ARG A 167 -11.65 -1.62 -8.76
CA ARG A 167 -12.84 -1.09 -8.07
C ARG A 167 -12.65 -1.20 -6.57
N PHE A 168 -11.96 -0.23 -5.99
CA PHE A 168 -11.70 -0.09 -4.57
C PHE A 168 -11.79 1.38 -4.18
N ARG A 169 -11.91 1.65 -2.90
CA ARG A 169 -11.78 2.99 -2.33
C ARG A 169 -10.34 3.19 -1.86
N THR A 170 -9.89 4.43 -1.90
CA THR A 170 -8.66 4.88 -1.26
C THR A 170 -8.97 5.82 -0.10
N GLY A 171 -8.08 5.87 0.86
CA GLY A 171 -8.12 6.76 2.02
C GLY A 171 -6.71 7.00 2.56
N THR A 172 -6.62 7.60 3.71
CA THR A 172 -5.32 7.92 4.34
C THR A 172 -5.07 7.03 5.56
N ASP A 173 -5.50 7.43 6.73
CA ASP A 173 -5.14 6.86 8.03
C ASP A 173 -6.23 5.97 8.64
N GLN A 174 -7.43 5.94 8.06
CA GLN A 174 -8.51 5.08 8.56
C GLN A 174 -8.63 3.79 7.76
N LEU A 175 -8.80 2.68 8.48
CA LEU A 175 -9.09 1.39 7.88
C LEU A 175 -10.38 1.44 7.04
N ILE A 176 -10.31 0.98 5.81
CA ILE A 176 -11.51 0.85 4.97
C ILE A 176 -12.22 -0.46 5.35
N VAL A 177 -13.43 -0.32 5.83
CA VAL A 177 -14.30 -1.43 6.27
C VAL A 177 -15.55 -1.46 5.40
N ASP A 178 -15.98 -2.64 5.01
CA ASP A 178 -17.23 -2.86 4.28
C ASP A 178 -18.43 -2.86 5.24
N SER A 179 -19.64 -2.85 4.70
CA SER A 179 -20.89 -2.86 5.47
C SER A 179 -21.09 -4.10 6.34
N ASP A 180 -20.40 -5.20 6.01
CA ASP A 180 -20.38 -6.45 6.78
C ASP A 180 -19.33 -6.46 7.91
N GLY A 181 -18.60 -5.36 8.12
CA GLY A 181 -17.53 -5.26 9.11
C GLY A 181 -16.19 -5.82 8.67
N THR A 182 -16.05 -6.31 7.44
CA THR A 182 -14.78 -6.83 6.92
C THR A 182 -13.92 -5.74 6.29
N SER A 183 -12.60 -5.92 6.35
CA SER A 183 -11.64 -5.05 5.68
C SER A 183 -10.75 -5.89 4.78
N ARG A 184 -10.95 -5.82 3.47
CA ARG A 184 -10.29 -6.69 2.50
C ARG A 184 -9.96 -6.00 1.19
N ILE A 185 -8.91 -6.48 0.53
CA ILE A 185 -8.51 -6.12 -0.83
C ILE A 185 -7.73 -7.27 -1.46
N SER A 186 -7.81 -7.43 -2.79
CA SER A 186 -6.98 -8.40 -3.48
C SER A 186 -5.53 -7.90 -3.63
N LEU A 187 -4.58 -8.82 -3.69
CA LEU A 187 -3.17 -8.50 -3.97
C LEU A 187 -3.02 -7.80 -5.32
N GLU A 188 -3.85 -8.15 -6.28
CA GLU A 188 -3.90 -7.58 -7.62
C GLU A 188 -4.38 -6.12 -7.59
N ASP A 189 -5.38 -5.80 -6.78
CA ASP A 189 -5.85 -4.41 -6.63
C ASP A 189 -4.92 -3.58 -5.74
N VAL A 190 -4.19 -4.19 -4.79
CA VAL A 190 -3.07 -3.53 -4.10
C VAL A 190 -2.01 -3.08 -5.11
N ALA A 191 -1.64 -3.94 -6.05
CA ALA A 191 -0.67 -3.59 -7.08
C ALA A 191 -1.16 -2.42 -7.94
N VAL A 192 -2.45 -2.41 -8.31
CA VAL A 192 -3.07 -1.28 -9.02
C VAL A 192 -2.96 0.00 -8.20
N ALA A 193 -3.34 -0.01 -6.92
CA ALA A 193 -3.32 1.17 -6.07
C ALA A 193 -1.90 1.73 -5.86
N VAL A 194 -0.91 0.85 -5.67
CA VAL A 194 0.50 1.23 -5.54
C VAL A 194 1.02 1.84 -6.84
N MET A 195 0.67 1.27 -7.99
CA MET A 195 1.10 1.79 -9.28
C MET A 195 0.39 3.10 -9.65
N ASP A 196 -0.88 3.27 -9.29
CA ASP A 196 -1.62 4.53 -9.46
C ASP A 196 -0.94 5.67 -8.67
N GLU A 197 -0.50 5.39 -7.43
CA GLU A 197 0.26 6.35 -6.61
C GLU A 197 1.67 6.60 -7.16
N ALA A 198 2.32 5.59 -7.73
CA ALA A 198 3.63 5.75 -8.38
C ALA A 198 3.55 6.69 -9.59
N GLU A 199 2.54 6.54 -10.43
CA GLU A 199 2.31 7.34 -11.65
C GLU A 199 1.75 8.73 -11.34
N GLN A 200 0.87 8.84 -10.34
CA GLN A 200 0.20 10.07 -9.94
C GLN A 200 0.34 10.31 -8.44
N PRO A 201 1.47 10.88 -7.99
CA PRO A 201 1.74 11.08 -6.58
C PRO A 201 0.73 12.05 -5.93
N ARG A 202 0.01 11.54 -4.93
CA ARG A 202 -1.00 12.31 -4.18
C ARG A 202 -0.73 12.27 -2.67
N HIS A 203 0.08 11.33 -2.21
CA HIS A 203 0.31 11.07 -0.78
C HIS A 203 1.80 11.19 -0.44
N LEU A 204 2.34 12.42 -0.54
CA LEU A 204 3.74 12.69 -0.20
C LEU A 204 3.89 12.82 1.32
N ARG A 205 4.80 12.07 1.91
CA ARG A 205 5.03 11.96 3.36
C ARG A 205 3.72 11.67 4.12
N ALA A 206 2.96 10.74 3.54
CA ALA A 206 1.63 10.40 4.02
C ALA A 206 1.33 8.90 3.89
N VAL A 207 0.28 8.49 4.55
CA VAL A 207 -0.30 7.15 4.42
C VAL A 207 -1.31 7.14 3.28
N LEU A 208 -1.27 6.08 2.48
CA LEU A 208 -2.30 5.71 1.52
C LEU A 208 -2.86 4.35 1.92
N THR A 209 -4.17 4.24 2.06
CA THR A 209 -4.85 2.95 2.22
C THR A 209 -5.79 2.67 1.06
N ALA A 210 -6.06 1.39 0.82
CA ALA A 210 -7.06 0.95 -0.16
C ALA A 210 -7.81 -0.28 0.33
N GLY A 211 -9.10 -0.36 -0.01
CA GLY A 211 -9.96 -1.47 0.40
C GLY A 211 -11.28 -1.49 -0.35
N TYR A 212 -11.92 -2.66 -0.32
CA TYR A 212 -13.28 -2.77 -0.82
C TYR A 212 -14.25 -2.18 0.19
N SER A 213 -15.25 -1.47 -0.32
CA SER A 213 -16.39 -1.01 0.46
C SER A 213 -17.54 -0.88 -0.52
N GLN A 214 -18.63 -1.56 -0.26
CA GLN A 214 -19.87 -1.29 -0.97
C GLN A 214 -20.30 0.11 -0.55
N LEU A 215 -20.42 1.00 -1.52
CA LEU A 215 -21.08 2.27 -1.30
C LEU A 215 -22.50 1.95 -0.84
N VAL A 216 -22.83 2.24 0.41
CA VAL A 216 -24.22 2.30 0.83
C VAL A 216 -24.86 3.34 -0.08
N GLN A 217 -25.60 2.90 -1.09
CA GLN A 217 -26.47 3.80 -1.83
C GLN A 217 -27.45 4.37 -0.80
N ARG A 218 -27.20 5.60 -0.36
CA ARG A 218 -28.20 6.32 0.41
C ARG A 218 -29.48 6.27 -0.45
N PRO A 219 -30.58 5.74 0.07
CA PRO A 219 -31.83 5.75 -0.68
C PRO A 219 -32.08 7.21 -1.08
N ARG A 220 -32.32 7.47 -2.37
CA ARG A 220 -32.79 8.78 -2.81
C ARG A 220 -34.05 9.04 -1.99
N VAL A 221 -34.01 10.02 -1.09
CA VAL A 221 -35.21 10.56 -0.47
C VAL A 221 -35.99 11.19 -1.61
N VAL A 222 -36.99 10.47 -2.11
CA VAL A 222 -37.98 11.01 -3.04
C VAL A 222 -38.80 11.96 -2.17
N GLY A 223 -38.54 13.26 -2.33
CA GLY A 223 -39.36 14.29 -1.68
C GLY A 223 -40.84 14.12 -2.06
N PRO A 224 -41.77 14.53 -1.17
CA PRO A 224 -43.20 14.38 -1.40
C PRO A 224 -43.58 15.10 -2.70
N ALA A 225 -44.21 14.35 -3.61
CA ALA A 225 -44.77 14.91 -4.82
C ALA A 225 -45.81 15.99 -4.45
N ASN A 226 -45.59 17.19 -4.96
CA ASN A 226 -46.56 18.28 -4.87
C ASN A 226 -47.88 17.86 -5.55
N LEU A 227 -48.84 17.43 -4.76
CA LEU A 227 -50.25 17.32 -5.18
C LEU A 227 -50.79 18.73 -5.41
N ARG A 228 -50.69 19.25 -6.63
CA ARG A 228 -51.45 20.42 -7.01
C ARG A 228 -52.94 20.06 -7.00
N ARG A 229 -53.67 20.71 -6.13
CA ARG A 229 -55.13 20.73 -6.14
C ARG A 229 -55.65 21.24 -7.48
N ALA A 230 -56.43 20.43 -8.18
CA ALA A 230 -57.29 20.91 -9.23
C ALA A 230 -58.46 21.64 -8.57
N GLU A 231 -58.54 22.95 -8.80
CA GLU A 231 -59.75 23.73 -8.50
C GLU A 231 -60.77 23.43 -9.57
N VAL A 232 -61.88 22.93 -9.15
CA VAL A 232 -63.11 22.77 -9.93
C VAL A 232 -63.84 24.12 -9.89
N THR A 233 -63.98 24.74 -11.07
CA THR A 233 -64.86 25.89 -11.27
C THR A 233 -66.17 25.38 -11.83
N SER A 234 -67.25 25.76 -11.13
CA SER A 234 -68.66 25.61 -11.54
C SER A 234 -69.01 26.56 -12.69
#